data_2fce9d38afa4f9952e64577849dea9f1
#
_entry.id   2fce9d38afa4f9952e64577849dea9f1
#
_cell.length_a   1.000
_cell.length_b   1.000
_cell.length_c   1.000
_cell.angle_alpha   90.00
_cell.angle_beta   90.00
_cell.angle_gamma   90.00
#
_symmetry.space_group_name_H-M   'P 1'
#
loop_
_entity.id
_entity.type
_entity.pdbx_description
1 polymer ?
#
loop_
_entity_poly.entity_id
_entity_poly.type
_entity_poly.pdbx_seq_one_letter_code
_entity_poly.pdbx_strand_id
1 'polypeptide(L)'
;MTYQRAIHELHSNVHTCFGDAPDVVAHDINGNVVTFDADAVTTKAAEILTADNLHWLRFERNILLAETDYWNASDTPDMSAEQIAYRQALRDITETYTSLDDVVWPVKP
;
A
#
# COMPACT_ATOMS: atom_id res chain seq x y z
N MET A 1 5.65 10.45 8.79
CA MET A 1 5.17 9.12 9.22
C MET A 1 5.98 8.00 8.59
N THR A 2 6.05 7.93 7.26
CA THR A 2 6.81 6.87 6.56
C THR A 2 8.31 6.96 6.85
N TYR A 3 8.86 8.17 6.96
CA TYR A 3 10.26 8.40 7.28
C TYR A 3 10.63 7.85 8.67
N GLN A 4 9.84 8.16 9.70
CA GLN A 4 10.06 7.67 11.05
C GLN A 4 9.91 6.16 11.15
N ARG A 5 8.93 5.61 10.45
CA ARG A 5 8.73 4.17 10.34
C ARG A 5 9.94 3.48 9.71
N ALA A 6 10.52 4.10 8.68
CA ALA A 6 11.75 3.60 8.05
C ALA A 6 12.94 3.59 9.04
N ILE A 7 13.07 4.63 9.86
CA ILE A 7 14.10 4.67 10.91
C ILE A 7 13.92 3.47 11.86
N HIS A 8 12.71 3.23 12.34
CA HIS A 8 12.43 2.11 13.25
C HIS A 8 12.72 0.75 12.62
N GLU A 9 12.45 0.58 11.34
CA GLU A 9 12.71 -0.69 10.64
C GLU A 9 14.20 -0.93 10.39
N LEU A 10 14.98 0.13 10.15
CA LEU A 10 16.43 0.03 9.91
C LEU A 10 17.24 -0.04 11.21
N HIS A 11 16.72 0.52 12.29
CA HIS A 11 17.42 0.65 13.57
C HIS A 11 16.54 0.20 14.72
N SER A 12 16.71 -1.06 15.12
CA SER A 12 15.89 -1.68 16.18
C SER A 12 16.08 -1.06 17.55
N ASN A 13 17.18 -0.34 17.77
CA ASN A 13 17.49 0.34 19.03
C ASN A 13 16.83 1.71 19.19
N VAL A 14 16.17 2.22 18.14
CA VAL A 14 15.45 3.50 18.21
C VAL A 14 14.16 3.30 18.99
N HIS A 15 13.94 4.13 20.01
CA HIS A 15 12.73 4.12 20.83
C HIS A 15 11.78 5.25 20.44
N THR A 16 12.31 6.46 20.23
CA THR A 16 11.51 7.64 19.87
C THR A 16 12.14 8.41 18.72
N CYS A 17 11.30 9.08 17.93
CA CYS A 17 11.72 9.99 16.88
C CYS A 17 10.96 11.30 17.02
N PHE A 18 11.67 12.42 16.88
CA PHE A 18 11.09 13.76 16.95
C PHE A 18 11.49 14.58 15.74
N GLY A 19 10.58 15.43 15.28
CA GLY A 19 10.80 16.35 14.17
C GLY A 19 10.18 15.85 12.87
N ASP A 20 10.31 16.67 11.86
CA ASP A 20 9.80 16.41 10.52
C ASP A 20 10.94 16.02 9.60
N ALA A 21 10.66 15.11 8.67
CA ALA A 21 11.65 14.70 7.67
C ALA A 21 12.14 15.91 6.86
N PRO A 22 13.46 16.01 6.55
CA PRO A 22 14.54 15.08 6.90
C PRO A 22 15.19 15.35 8.26
N ASP A 23 14.72 16.34 9.05
CA ASP A 23 15.37 16.82 10.28
C ASP A 23 14.92 16.06 11.52
N VAL A 24 14.70 14.75 11.38
CA VAL A 24 14.27 13.89 12.49
C VAL A 24 15.46 13.53 13.38
N VAL A 25 15.26 13.63 14.71
CA VAL A 25 16.21 13.18 15.72
C VAL A 25 15.66 11.92 16.38
N ALA A 26 16.45 10.84 16.34
CA ALA A 26 16.10 9.56 16.93
C ALA A 26 16.83 9.35 18.25
N HIS A 27 16.13 8.74 19.23
CA HIS A 27 16.67 8.43 20.55
C HIS A 27 16.43 6.96 20.90
N ASP A 28 17.36 6.37 21.65
CA ASP A 28 17.16 5.03 22.22
C ASP A 28 16.28 5.09 23.49
N ILE A 29 16.06 3.94 24.12
CA ILE A 29 15.22 3.85 25.31
C ILE A 29 15.81 4.61 26.52
N ASN A 30 17.13 4.86 26.50
CA ASN A 30 17.83 5.61 27.54
C ASN A 30 17.91 7.12 27.25
N GLY A 31 17.34 7.58 26.14
CA GLY A 31 17.34 8.97 25.75
C GLY A 31 18.59 9.42 25.00
N ASN A 32 19.48 8.50 24.63
CA ASN A 32 20.68 8.81 23.86
C ASN A 32 20.31 8.97 22.38
N VAL A 33 20.99 9.92 21.70
CA VAL A 33 20.79 10.13 20.26
C VAL A 33 21.31 8.92 19.48
N VAL A 34 20.48 8.41 18.58
CA VAL A 34 20.85 7.36 17.63
C VAL A 34 21.08 8.01 16.27
N THR A 35 22.30 7.85 15.75
CA THR A 35 22.62 8.35 14.41
C THR A 35 22.13 7.38 13.34
N PHE A 36 21.68 7.92 12.21
CA PHE A 36 21.23 7.12 11.08
C PHE A 36 21.66 7.76 9.76
N ASP A 37 21.73 6.95 8.71
CA ASP A 37 22.00 7.43 7.35
C ASP A 37 20.68 7.94 6.73
N ALA A 38 20.60 9.26 6.51
CA ALA A 38 19.41 9.88 5.95
C ALA A 38 19.07 9.36 4.55
N ASP A 39 20.06 9.03 3.72
CA ASP A 39 19.81 8.49 2.38
C ASP A 39 19.23 7.08 2.45
N ALA A 40 19.73 6.24 3.33
CA ALA A 40 19.19 4.90 3.55
C ALA A 40 17.75 4.94 4.07
N VAL A 41 17.44 5.86 4.98
CA VAL A 41 16.09 6.07 5.53
C VAL A 41 15.15 6.57 4.43
N THR A 42 15.59 7.49 3.59
CA THR A 42 14.77 8.01 2.48
C THR A 42 14.42 6.89 1.50
N THR A 43 15.39 6.04 1.16
CA THR A 43 15.16 4.88 0.28
C THR A 43 14.17 3.90 0.91
N LYS A 44 14.34 3.59 2.19
CA LYS A 44 13.44 2.69 2.91
C LYS A 44 12.04 3.27 3.02
N ALA A 45 11.91 4.57 3.27
CA ALA A 45 10.62 5.26 3.32
C ALA A 45 9.88 5.16 1.98
N ALA A 46 10.58 5.31 0.87
CA ALA A 46 9.99 5.15 -0.46
C ALA A 46 9.50 3.72 -0.71
N GLU A 47 10.25 2.70 -0.28
CA GLU A 47 9.85 1.29 -0.36
C GLU A 47 8.58 1.02 0.45
N ILE A 48 8.51 1.54 1.68
CA ILE A 48 7.34 1.39 2.56
C ILE A 48 6.13 2.05 1.92
N LEU A 49 6.28 3.26 1.39
CA LEU A 49 5.18 3.99 0.75
C LEU A 49 4.64 3.22 -0.47
N THR A 50 5.52 2.67 -1.29
CA THR A 50 5.13 1.87 -2.46
C THR A 50 4.35 0.63 -2.02
N ALA A 51 4.83 -0.08 -1.00
CA ALA A 51 4.14 -1.26 -0.47
C ALA A 51 2.77 -0.92 0.13
N ASP A 52 2.67 0.17 0.88
CA ASP A 52 1.40 0.64 1.45
C ASP A 52 0.41 1.03 0.36
N ASN A 53 0.86 1.72 -0.67
CA ASN A 53 0.01 2.12 -1.80
C ASN A 53 -0.57 0.90 -2.53
N LEU A 54 0.24 -0.12 -2.77
CA LEU A 54 -0.21 -1.37 -3.37
C LEU A 54 -1.18 -2.12 -2.46
N HIS A 55 -0.93 -2.13 -1.15
CA HIS A 55 -1.81 -2.76 -0.17
C HIS A 55 -3.22 -2.16 -0.23
N TRP A 56 -3.34 -0.85 -0.20
CA TRP A 56 -4.64 -0.17 -0.23
C TRP A 56 -5.33 -0.30 -1.58
N LEU A 57 -4.58 -0.30 -2.68
CA LEU A 57 -5.13 -0.55 -4.01
C LEU A 57 -5.75 -1.96 -4.10
N ARG A 58 -5.04 -2.97 -3.62
CA ARG A 58 -5.53 -4.36 -3.57
C ARG A 58 -6.72 -4.51 -2.64
N PHE A 59 -6.72 -3.80 -1.53
CA PHE A 59 -7.84 -3.80 -0.57
C PHE A 59 -9.13 -3.32 -1.23
N GLU A 60 -9.10 -2.17 -1.90
CA GLU A 60 -10.26 -1.65 -2.62
C GLU A 60 -10.68 -2.55 -3.78
N ARG A 61 -9.71 -3.07 -4.54
CA ARG A 61 -9.97 -4.04 -5.60
C ARG A 61 -10.72 -5.27 -5.08
N ASN A 62 -10.30 -5.79 -3.93
CA ASN A 62 -10.91 -6.97 -3.34
C ASN A 62 -12.36 -6.70 -2.90
N ILE A 63 -12.66 -5.50 -2.42
CA ILE A 63 -14.04 -5.08 -2.12
C ILE A 63 -14.88 -5.12 -3.39
N LEU A 64 -14.39 -4.57 -4.48
CA LEU A 64 -15.11 -4.56 -5.77
C LEU A 64 -15.31 -5.96 -6.33
N LEU A 65 -14.33 -6.85 -6.18
CA LEU A 65 -14.48 -8.26 -6.56
C LEU A 65 -15.52 -8.96 -5.70
N ALA A 66 -15.53 -8.71 -4.38
CA ALA A 66 -16.51 -9.30 -3.46
C ALA A 66 -17.94 -8.87 -3.80
N GLU A 67 -18.14 -7.63 -4.24
CA GLU A 67 -19.47 -7.14 -4.67
C GLU A 67 -20.05 -7.94 -5.82
N THR A 68 -19.23 -8.60 -6.63
CA THR A 68 -19.65 -9.32 -7.84
C THR A 68 -19.39 -10.82 -7.78
N ASP A 69 -18.96 -11.35 -6.63
CA ASP A 69 -18.70 -12.78 -6.48
C ASP A 69 -19.95 -13.62 -6.73
N TYR A 70 -21.15 -13.10 -6.45
CA TYR A 70 -22.41 -13.81 -6.71
C TYR A 70 -22.65 -14.08 -8.20
N TRP A 71 -21.98 -13.37 -9.10
CA TRP A 71 -22.06 -13.64 -10.54
C TRP A 71 -21.53 -15.04 -10.91
N ASN A 72 -20.68 -15.60 -10.06
CA ASN A 72 -20.09 -16.93 -10.23
C ASN A 72 -20.85 -18.04 -9.49
N ALA A 73 -21.94 -17.70 -8.81
CA ALA A 73 -22.71 -18.68 -8.07
C ALA A 73 -23.41 -19.68 -9.00
N SER A 74 -23.58 -20.93 -8.57
CA SER A 74 -24.14 -22.00 -9.39
C SER A 74 -25.63 -21.81 -9.72
N ASP A 75 -26.33 -20.98 -8.93
CA ASP A 75 -27.75 -20.70 -9.09
C ASP A 75 -28.04 -19.36 -9.79
N THR A 76 -27.02 -18.71 -10.34
CA THR A 76 -27.16 -17.49 -11.13
C THR A 76 -26.88 -17.78 -12.61
N PRO A 77 -27.37 -16.92 -13.54
CA PRO A 77 -27.02 -17.05 -14.95
C PRO A 77 -25.50 -16.96 -15.16
N ASP A 78 -25.01 -17.55 -16.23
CA ASP A 78 -23.62 -17.44 -16.63
C ASP A 78 -23.25 -15.96 -16.84
N MET A 79 -22.00 -15.61 -16.47
CA MET A 79 -21.52 -14.24 -16.65
C MET A 79 -21.46 -13.87 -18.12
N SER A 80 -21.86 -12.64 -18.43
CA SER A 80 -21.70 -12.05 -19.76
C SER A 80 -20.19 -11.79 -20.03
N ALA A 81 -19.85 -11.56 -21.31
CA ALA A 81 -18.48 -11.20 -21.68
C ALA A 81 -18.03 -9.92 -21.00
N GLU A 82 -18.92 -8.94 -20.83
CA GLU A 82 -18.65 -7.69 -20.14
C GLU A 82 -18.39 -7.89 -18.65
N GLN A 83 -19.14 -8.78 -18.00
CA GLN A 83 -18.93 -9.12 -16.59
C GLN A 83 -17.60 -9.83 -16.38
N ILE A 84 -17.25 -10.77 -17.24
CA ILE A 84 -15.95 -11.46 -17.18
C ILE A 84 -14.82 -10.46 -17.38
N ALA A 85 -14.94 -9.56 -18.37
CA ALA A 85 -13.92 -8.55 -18.66
C ALA A 85 -13.74 -7.57 -17.48
N TYR A 86 -14.83 -7.15 -16.83
CA TYR A 86 -14.78 -6.29 -15.65
C TYR A 86 -14.00 -6.96 -14.52
N ARG A 87 -14.32 -8.20 -14.20
CA ARG A 87 -13.65 -8.92 -13.11
C ARG A 87 -12.17 -9.17 -13.46
N GLN A 88 -11.85 -9.46 -14.71
CA GLN A 88 -10.46 -9.62 -15.14
C GLN A 88 -9.69 -8.30 -15.04
N ALA A 89 -10.29 -7.19 -15.44
CA ALA A 89 -9.68 -5.87 -15.30
C ALA A 89 -9.39 -5.52 -13.84
N LEU A 90 -10.27 -5.91 -12.91
CA LEU A 90 -10.03 -5.73 -11.47
C LEU A 90 -8.84 -6.57 -10.99
N ARG A 91 -8.73 -7.83 -11.43
CA ARG A 91 -7.59 -8.68 -11.05
C ARG A 91 -6.26 -8.10 -11.54
N ASP A 92 -6.27 -7.50 -12.73
CA ASP A 92 -5.07 -6.97 -13.40
C ASP A 92 -4.78 -5.51 -13.01
N ILE A 93 -5.55 -4.91 -12.11
CA ILE A 93 -5.45 -3.47 -11.80
C ILE A 93 -4.05 -3.08 -11.33
N THR A 94 -3.35 -3.95 -10.61
CA THR A 94 -2.01 -3.68 -10.10
C THR A 94 -0.92 -3.81 -11.16
N GLU A 95 -1.23 -4.30 -12.35
CA GLU A 95 -0.29 -4.32 -13.49
C GLU A 95 -0.17 -2.94 -14.14
N THR A 96 -1.21 -2.11 -14.03
CA THR A 96 -1.27 -0.77 -14.63
C THR A 96 -1.09 0.34 -13.61
N TYR A 97 -1.63 0.17 -12.40
CA TYR A 97 -1.66 1.20 -11.36
C TYR A 97 -0.93 0.76 -10.10
N THR A 98 -0.39 1.73 -9.36
CA THR A 98 0.41 1.46 -8.15
C THR A 98 -0.22 2.03 -6.88
N SER A 99 -1.22 2.90 -6.99
CA SER A 99 -1.87 3.52 -5.83
C SER A 99 -3.31 3.90 -6.13
N LEU A 100 -4.06 4.22 -5.06
CA LEU A 100 -5.41 4.77 -5.19
C LEU A 100 -5.42 6.18 -5.80
N ASP A 101 -4.27 6.88 -5.78
CA ASP A 101 -4.17 8.25 -6.29
C ASP A 101 -4.23 8.30 -7.82
N ASP A 102 -3.71 7.27 -8.51
CA ASP A 102 -3.63 7.23 -9.96
C ASP A 102 -4.62 6.25 -10.60
N VAL A 103 -5.30 5.43 -9.82
CA VAL A 103 -6.15 4.36 -10.34
C VAL A 103 -7.37 4.92 -11.07
N VAL A 104 -7.68 4.29 -12.22
CA VAL A 104 -8.95 4.47 -12.92
C VAL A 104 -9.65 3.10 -12.90
N TRP A 105 -10.73 3.01 -12.15
CA TRP A 105 -11.47 1.75 -12.01
C TRP A 105 -12.24 1.42 -13.28
N PRO A 106 -12.31 0.13 -13.67
CA PRO A 106 -13.19 -0.27 -14.76
C PRO A 106 -14.65 0.00 -14.39
N VAL A 107 -15.47 0.28 -15.41
CA VAL A 107 -16.89 0.56 -15.22
C VAL A 107 -17.64 -0.76 -15.05
N LYS A 108 -18.38 -0.88 -13.96
CA LYS A 108 -19.22 -2.05 -13.67
C LYS A 108 -20.34 -2.15 -14.69
N PRO A 109 -20.47 -3.29 -15.41
CA PRO A 109 -21.57 -3.50 -16.36
C PRO A 109 -22.94 -3.68 -15.70
#